data_c9ac52f4474ba6e9493bd2b86b7fa377
#
_entry.id   c9ac52f4474ba6e9493bd2b86b7fa377
#
_cell.length_a   1.000
_cell.length_b   1.000
_cell.length_c   1.000
_cell.angle_alpha   90.00
_cell.angle_beta   90.00
_cell.angle_gamma   90.00
#
_symmetry.space_group_name_H-M   'P 1'
#
loop_
_entity.id
_entity.type
_entity.pdbx_description
1 polymer ?
#
loop_
_entity_poly.entity_id
_entity_poly.type
_entity_poly.pdbx_seq_one_letter_code
_entity_poly.pdbx_strand_id
1 'polypeptide(L)'
;EFLDLWIEGGKNTMAGSMRSVLSDMFREAIVEGRISQNPVTPTRAPKIVVTRERLKLKIYNCIREAADQLPAWFPLAMDLALVTGQRREDITNMRFSDIYDDRLHVRQIKTGMMIAIPLSLSLPVAGLRLGTVVERCRLVSRGDYLISAGIRKNSPDGSIHPDGLTKKFVAARKFTGIQFSENPPTFHEIRSLAGRLYKETCGEEFAQRLLGHTSEKTTKMYLDEREKTYLLL
;
A
#
# COMPACT_ATOMS: atom_id res chain seq x y z
N GLU A 1 29.33 -16.78 0.80
CA GLU A 1 30.07 -15.92 -0.17
C GLU A 1 29.15 -15.11 -1.08
N PHE A 2 28.27 -15.71 -1.92
CA PHE A 2 27.45 -14.93 -2.86
C PHE A 2 26.51 -13.93 -2.17
N LEU A 3 25.82 -14.34 -1.10
CA LEU A 3 24.92 -13.47 -0.36
C LEU A 3 25.66 -12.44 0.49
N ASP A 4 26.88 -12.78 0.93
CA ASP A 4 27.69 -11.92 1.80
C ASP A 4 28.09 -10.63 1.07
N LEU A 5 28.38 -10.71 -0.24
CA LEU A 5 28.66 -9.53 -1.07
C LEU A 5 27.55 -8.45 -1.01
N TRP A 6 26.29 -8.90 -0.94
CA TRP A 6 25.14 -7.98 -0.83
C TRP A 6 24.95 -7.45 0.59
N ILE A 7 25.24 -8.30 1.60
CA ILE A 7 25.12 -7.95 3.02
C ILE A 7 26.22 -6.94 3.41
N GLU A 8 27.46 -7.17 2.99
CA GLU A 8 28.59 -6.27 3.21
C GLU A 8 28.38 -4.92 2.51
N GLY A 9 27.75 -4.94 1.33
CA GLY A 9 27.32 -3.72 0.62
C GLY A 9 26.07 -3.04 1.21
N GLY A 10 25.56 -3.46 2.39
CA GLY A 10 24.39 -2.91 3.07
C GLY A 10 23.04 -3.20 2.40
N LYS A 11 23.01 -4.07 1.37
CA LYS A 11 21.81 -4.38 0.57
C LYS A 11 21.05 -5.59 1.12
N ASN A 12 20.76 -5.60 2.41
CA ASN A 12 20.10 -6.71 3.12
C ASN A 12 18.77 -7.15 2.52
N THR A 13 17.95 -6.21 2.02
CA THR A 13 16.68 -6.54 1.36
C THR A 13 16.90 -7.33 0.08
N MET A 14 17.89 -6.95 -0.73
CA MET A 14 18.26 -7.67 -1.95
C MET A 14 18.81 -9.05 -1.63
N ALA A 15 19.71 -9.15 -0.65
CA ALA A 15 20.24 -10.43 -0.16
C ALA A 15 19.13 -11.38 0.30
N GLY A 16 18.13 -10.85 1.03
CA GLY A 16 16.96 -11.62 1.45
C GLY A 16 16.10 -12.12 0.30
N SER A 17 15.87 -11.28 -0.70
CA SER A 17 15.14 -11.67 -1.92
C SER A 17 15.88 -12.72 -2.72
N MET A 18 17.17 -12.52 -2.95
CA MET A 18 18.03 -13.51 -3.65
C MET A 18 18.09 -14.84 -2.91
N ARG A 19 18.20 -14.80 -1.58
CA ARG A 19 18.16 -16.03 -0.76
C ARG A 19 16.87 -16.82 -0.96
N SER A 20 15.71 -16.15 -1.02
CA SER A 20 14.43 -16.79 -1.30
C SER A 20 14.44 -17.44 -2.69
N VAL A 21 14.80 -16.69 -3.73
CA VAL A 21 14.83 -17.20 -5.11
C VAL A 21 15.77 -18.41 -5.23
N LEU A 22 16.98 -18.31 -4.69
CA LEU A 22 17.93 -19.44 -4.69
C LEU A 22 17.39 -20.66 -3.95
N SER A 23 16.73 -20.45 -2.79
CA SER A 23 16.11 -21.54 -2.04
C SER A 23 15.03 -22.25 -2.83
N ASP A 24 14.21 -21.50 -3.59
CA ASP A 24 13.17 -22.08 -4.43
C ASP A 24 13.77 -22.84 -5.62
N MET A 25 14.76 -22.26 -6.29
CA MET A 25 15.49 -22.96 -7.38
C MET A 25 16.11 -24.29 -6.92
N PHE A 26 16.72 -24.32 -5.74
CA PHE A 26 17.31 -25.55 -5.23
C PHE A 26 16.27 -26.56 -4.75
N ARG A 27 15.07 -26.13 -4.34
CA ARG A 27 13.94 -27.05 -4.09
C ARG A 27 13.51 -27.76 -5.37
N GLU A 28 13.39 -27.04 -6.49
CA GLU A 28 13.08 -27.64 -7.79
C GLU A 28 14.19 -28.63 -8.21
N ALA A 29 15.46 -28.28 -8.01
CA ALA A 29 16.57 -29.18 -8.31
C ALA A 29 16.53 -30.47 -7.46
N ILE A 30 16.02 -30.43 -6.22
CA ILE A 30 15.80 -31.64 -5.41
C ILE A 30 14.66 -32.46 -6.00
N VAL A 31 13.55 -31.84 -6.38
CA VAL A 31 12.40 -32.52 -7.00
C VAL A 31 12.82 -33.23 -8.29
N GLU A 32 13.70 -32.62 -9.09
CA GLU A 32 14.27 -33.22 -10.30
C GLU A 32 15.38 -34.26 -10.04
N GLY A 33 15.72 -34.52 -8.77
CA GLY A 33 16.76 -35.49 -8.40
C GLY A 33 18.20 -35.07 -8.71
N ARG A 34 18.44 -33.79 -9.03
CA ARG A 34 19.79 -33.28 -9.37
C ARG A 34 20.69 -33.07 -8.17
N ILE A 35 20.10 -32.77 -7.01
CA ILE A 35 20.80 -32.60 -5.75
C ILE A 35 19.97 -33.22 -4.62
N SER A 36 20.64 -33.63 -3.53
CA SER A 36 20.00 -34.28 -2.38
C SER A 36 19.61 -33.27 -1.27
N GLN A 37 20.22 -32.10 -1.24
CA GLN A 37 20.01 -31.10 -0.19
C GLN A 37 20.03 -29.68 -0.74
N ASN A 38 19.24 -28.81 -0.12
CA ASN A 38 19.22 -27.39 -0.47
C ASN A 38 20.37 -26.65 0.24
N PRO A 39 21.40 -26.16 -0.49
CA PRO A 39 22.56 -25.50 0.12
C PRO A 39 22.22 -24.14 0.75
N VAL A 40 21.04 -23.58 0.51
CA VAL A 40 20.61 -22.32 1.10
C VAL A 40 20.02 -22.52 2.51
N THR A 41 19.51 -23.71 2.82
CA THR A 41 18.88 -23.99 4.13
C THR A 41 19.77 -23.65 5.32
N PRO A 42 21.07 -24.01 5.38
CA PRO A 42 21.94 -23.70 6.50
C PRO A 42 22.36 -22.22 6.57
N THR A 43 22.09 -21.42 5.53
CA THR A 43 22.49 -20.00 5.52
C THR A 43 21.58 -19.15 6.42
N ARG A 44 22.15 -18.12 7.05
CA ARG A 44 21.37 -17.16 7.85
C ARG A 44 20.62 -16.20 6.96
N ALA A 45 19.34 -15.94 7.29
CA ALA A 45 18.60 -14.89 6.64
C ALA A 45 19.15 -13.50 7.05
N PRO A 46 19.40 -12.58 6.09
CA PRO A 46 19.86 -11.24 6.42
C PRO A 46 18.83 -10.49 7.26
N LYS A 47 19.29 -9.71 8.23
CA LYS A 47 18.41 -8.86 9.06
C LYS A 47 17.97 -7.65 8.25
N ILE A 48 16.71 -7.65 7.84
CA ILE A 48 16.10 -6.52 7.12
C ILE A 48 15.55 -5.53 8.14
N VAL A 49 16.07 -4.30 8.12
CA VAL A 49 15.55 -3.18 8.91
C VAL A 49 14.75 -2.27 7.98
N VAL A 50 13.47 -2.06 8.31
CA VAL A 50 12.62 -1.15 7.54
C VAL A 50 12.89 0.27 8.03
N THR A 51 13.54 1.09 7.21
CA THR A 51 13.96 2.47 7.53
C THR A 51 12.96 3.53 7.09
N ARG A 52 11.95 3.15 6.29
CA ARG A 52 10.96 4.10 5.77
C ARG A 52 10.13 4.73 6.88
N GLU A 53 9.97 6.06 6.84
CA GLU A 53 9.12 6.78 7.76
C GLU A 53 7.66 6.36 7.65
N ARG A 54 6.99 6.25 8.80
CA ARG A 54 5.55 6.08 8.86
C ARG A 54 4.83 7.38 8.56
N LEU A 55 3.81 7.31 7.72
CA LEU A 55 2.92 8.43 7.46
C LEU A 55 1.99 8.62 8.67
N LYS A 56 2.05 9.78 9.33
CA LYS A 56 1.12 10.20 10.39
C LYS A 56 -0.04 11.00 9.77
N LEU A 57 -1.22 10.99 10.40
CA LEU A 57 -2.42 11.65 9.87
C LEU A 57 -2.19 13.14 9.60
N LYS A 58 -1.52 13.86 10.51
CA LYS A 58 -1.17 15.28 10.31
C LYS A 58 -0.37 15.50 9.01
N ILE A 59 0.62 14.65 8.76
CA ILE A 59 1.43 14.74 7.54
C ILE A 59 0.63 14.35 6.29
N TYR A 60 -0.24 13.32 6.41
CA TYR A 60 -1.18 12.98 5.34
C TYR A 60 -2.05 14.18 4.95
N ASN A 61 -2.63 14.90 5.93
CA ASN A 61 -3.47 16.08 5.69
C ASN A 61 -2.70 17.17 4.94
N CYS A 62 -1.46 17.50 5.37
CA CYS A 62 -0.62 18.47 4.65
C CYS A 62 -0.35 18.05 3.20
N ILE A 63 -0.04 16.76 2.96
CA ILE A 63 0.20 16.26 1.60
C ILE A 63 -1.11 16.28 0.80
N ARG A 64 -2.24 15.95 1.43
CA ARG A 64 -3.57 15.93 0.81
C ARG A 64 -4.00 17.35 0.36
N GLU A 65 -3.79 18.35 1.19
CA GLU A 65 -4.02 19.77 0.85
C GLU A 65 -3.10 20.22 -0.31
N ALA A 66 -1.81 19.89 -0.23
CA ALA A 66 -0.87 20.20 -1.31
C ALA A 66 -1.23 19.48 -2.63
N ALA A 67 -1.91 18.34 -2.56
CA ALA A 67 -2.38 17.60 -3.73
C ALA A 67 -3.46 18.33 -4.55
N ASP A 68 -4.13 19.35 -4.00
CA ASP A 68 -5.11 20.16 -4.73
C ASP A 68 -4.45 20.99 -5.86
N GLN A 69 -3.13 21.16 -5.85
CA GLN A 69 -2.35 21.72 -6.94
C GLN A 69 -2.10 20.72 -8.10
N LEU A 70 -2.51 19.47 -7.94
CA LEU A 70 -2.35 18.38 -8.90
C LEU A 70 -3.69 18.10 -9.59
N PRO A 71 -3.72 17.25 -10.65
CA PRO A 71 -4.98 16.89 -11.30
C PRO A 71 -6.02 16.38 -10.30
N ALA A 72 -7.27 16.82 -10.43
CA ALA A 72 -8.36 16.61 -9.47
C ALA A 72 -8.64 15.15 -9.10
N TRP A 73 -8.29 14.19 -9.96
CA TRP A 73 -8.40 12.77 -9.64
C TRP A 73 -7.41 12.31 -8.54
N PHE A 74 -6.26 13.01 -8.38
CA PHE A 74 -5.23 12.53 -7.46
C PHE A 74 -5.58 12.73 -5.97
N PRO A 75 -6.08 13.89 -5.52
CA PRO A 75 -6.62 14.03 -4.17
C PRO A 75 -7.69 12.98 -3.83
N LEU A 76 -8.56 12.64 -4.80
CA LEU A 76 -9.58 11.60 -4.62
C LEU A 76 -8.98 10.20 -4.50
N ALA A 77 -7.90 9.92 -5.24
CA ALA A 77 -7.17 8.66 -5.07
C ALA A 77 -6.55 8.52 -3.68
N MET A 78 -6.06 9.62 -3.08
CA MET A 78 -5.58 9.62 -1.70
C MET A 78 -6.71 9.35 -0.71
N ASP A 79 -7.86 10.03 -0.87
CA ASP A 79 -9.03 9.84 -0.02
C ASP A 79 -9.58 8.41 -0.11
N LEU A 80 -9.69 7.85 -1.33
CA LEU A 80 -10.04 6.43 -1.55
C LEU A 80 -9.05 5.49 -0.87
N ALA A 81 -7.74 5.73 -1.03
CA ALA A 81 -6.72 4.88 -0.43
C ALA A 81 -6.78 4.90 1.11
N LEU A 82 -7.09 6.05 1.72
CA LEU A 82 -7.18 6.16 3.17
C LEU A 82 -8.47 5.52 3.71
N VAL A 83 -9.63 5.79 3.09
CA VAL A 83 -10.91 5.27 3.59
C VAL A 83 -11.09 3.77 3.31
N THR A 84 -10.52 3.23 2.23
CA THR A 84 -10.64 1.81 1.90
C THR A 84 -9.46 0.97 2.40
N GLY A 85 -8.31 1.60 2.67
CA GLY A 85 -7.08 0.91 3.02
C GLY A 85 -6.50 0.05 1.89
N GLN A 86 -6.98 0.15 0.64
CA GLN A 86 -6.56 -0.72 -0.45
C GLN A 86 -5.20 -0.34 -1.04
N ARG A 87 -4.55 -1.26 -1.77
CA ARG A 87 -3.25 -1.03 -2.41
C ARG A 87 -3.41 -0.13 -3.62
N ARG A 88 -2.32 0.54 -4.03
CA ARG A 88 -2.33 1.47 -5.18
C ARG A 88 -2.84 0.80 -6.47
N GLU A 89 -2.49 -0.46 -6.69
CA GLU A 89 -2.96 -1.24 -7.83
C GLU A 89 -4.48 -1.47 -7.76
N ASP A 90 -5.01 -1.75 -6.58
CA ASP A 90 -6.44 -1.94 -6.37
C ASP A 90 -7.18 -0.60 -6.57
N ILE A 91 -6.66 0.50 -6.00
CA ILE A 91 -7.23 1.85 -6.15
C ILE A 91 -7.36 2.26 -7.63
N THR A 92 -6.35 2.00 -8.45
CA THR A 92 -6.39 2.35 -9.89
C THR A 92 -7.36 1.51 -10.69
N ASN A 93 -7.80 0.37 -10.17
CA ASN A 93 -8.71 -0.54 -10.84
C ASN A 93 -10.16 -0.50 -10.32
N MET A 94 -10.46 0.28 -9.28
CA MET A 94 -11.84 0.46 -8.79
C MET A 94 -12.73 1.11 -9.84
N ARG A 95 -13.92 0.53 -10.06
CA ARG A 95 -14.89 0.98 -11.05
C ARG A 95 -16.22 1.34 -10.44
N PHE A 96 -17.00 2.19 -11.10
CA PHE A 96 -18.38 2.46 -10.70
C PHE A 96 -19.27 1.24 -10.88
N SER A 97 -18.99 0.38 -11.88
CA SER A 97 -19.65 -0.91 -12.08
C SER A 97 -19.40 -1.93 -10.96
N ASP A 98 -18.36 -1.73 -10.12
CA ASP A 98 -18.10 -2.56 -8.94
C ASP A 98 -18.94 -2.14 -7.73
N ILE A 99 -19.78 -1.09 -7.87
CA ILE A 99 -20.63 -0.58 -6.79
C ILE A 99 -22.06 -1.09 -6.98
N TYR A 100 -22.44 -2.04 -6.13
CA TYR A 100 -23.80 -2.59 -6.05
C TYR A 100 -24.09 -3.03 -4.61
N ASP A 101 -25.35 -3.21 -4.26
CA ASP A 101 -25.82 -3.57 -2.91
C ASP A 101 -25.23 -2.65 -1.80
N ASP A 102 -25.17 -1.34 -2.07
CA ASP A 102 -24.58 -0.33 -1.18
C ASP A 102 -23.13 -0.63 -0.75
N ARG A 103 -22.38 -1.36 -1.58
CA ARG A 103 -21.00 -1.75 -1.33
C ARG A 103 -20.11 -1.53 -2.54
N LEU A 104 -18.85 -1.18 -2.28
CA LEU A 104 -17.77 -1.25 -3.26
C LEU A 104 -17.12 -2.63 -3.18
N HIS A 105 -17.19 -3.39 -4.27
CA HIS A 105 -16.60 -4.73 -4.36
C HIS A 105 -15.17 -4.63 -4.93
N VAL A 106 -14.20 -5.10 -4.17
CA VAL A 106 -12.78 -5.04 -4.54
C VAL A 106 -12.20 -6.45 -4.59
N ARG A 107 -11.66 -6.83 -5.73
CA ARG A 107 -10.82 -8.02 -5.86
C ARG A 107 -9.36 -7.59 -5.86
N GLN A 108 -8.65 -7.84 -4.76
CA GLN A 108 -7.25 -7.44 -4.62
C GLN A 108 -6.37 -8.15 -5.65
N ILE A 109 -5.65 -7.39 -6.47
CA ILE A 109 -4.81 -7.91 -7.57
C ILE A 109 -3.71 -8.83 -7.04
N LYS A 110 -3.05 -8.44 -5.94
CA LYS A 110 -1.91 -9.17 -5.39
C LYS A 110 -2.29 -10.49 -4.72
N THR A 111 -3.46 -10.58 -4.09
CA THR A 111 -3.84 -11.71 -3.24
C THR A 111 -5.07 -12.46 -3.71
N GLY A 112 -5.81 -11.92 -4.68
CA GLY A 112 -7.09 -12.44 -5.13
C GLY A 112 -8.23 -12.30 -4.10
N MET A 113 -7.95 -11.73 -2.90
CA MET A 113 -8.96 -11.55 -1.84
C MET A 113 -10.10 -10.67 -2.34
N MET A 114 -11.33 -11.11 -2.10
CA MET A 114 -12.55 -10.39 -2.45
C MET A 114 -13.13 -9.73 -1.20
N ILE A 115 -13.33 -8.42 -1.26
CA ILE A 115 -13.81 -7.61 -0.13
C ILE A 115 -14.96 -6.74 -0.61
N ALA A 116 -16.09 -6.78 0.10
CA ALA A 116 -17.23 -5.90 -0.13
C ALA A 116 -17.26 -4.80 0.96
N ILE A 117 -16.89 -3.58 0.59
CA ILE A 117 -16.75 -2.45 1.51
C ILE A 117 -18.03 -1.61 1.49
N PRO A 118 -18.76 -1.46 2.61
CA PRO A 118 -20.01 -0.70 2.63
C PRO A 118 -19.75 0.78 2.34
N LEU A 119 -20.60 1.42 1.52
CA LEU A 119 -20.50 2.85 1.23
C LEU A 119 -20.72 3.71 2.49
N SER A 120 -21.33 3.15 3.53
CA SER A 120 -21.45 3.80 4.84
C SER A 120 -20.15 3.81 5.64
N LEU A 121 -19.10 3.04 5.24
CA LEU A 121 -17.82 3.05 5.93
C LEU A 121 -17.28 4.46 6.07
N SER A 122 -16.96 4.83 7.30
CA SER A 122 -16.43 6.15 7.63
C SER A 122 -15.15 6.05 8.45
N LEU A 123 -14.32 7.06 8.31
CA LEU A 123 -13.12 7.31 9.11
C LEU A 123 -13.22 8.73 9.68
N PRO A 124 -13.96 8.93 10.78
CA PRO A 124 -14.30 10.27 11.29
C PRO A 124 -13.07 11.10 11.63
N VAL A 125 -12.01 10.50 12.14
CA VAL A 125 -10.74 11.18 12.47
C VAL A 125 -10.08 11.84 11.24
N ALA A 126 -10.39 11.34 10.03
CA ALA A 126 -9.94 11.94 8.76
C ALA A 126 -11.06 12.70 8.03
N GLY A 127 -12.27 12.78 8.59
CA GLY A 127 -13.42 13.41 7.95
C GLY A 127 -13.90 12.69 6.68
N LEU A 128 -13.63 11.39 6.52
CA LEU A 128 -13.92 10.65 5.30
C LEU A 128 -15.05 9.64 5.49
N ARG A 129 -15.94 9.58 4.48
CA ARG A 129 -16.93 8.52 4.29
C ARG A 129 -16.83 8.00 2.85
N LEU A 130 -16.80 6.69 2.65
CA LEU A 130 -16.59 6.09 1.34
C LEU A 130 -17.62 6.57 0.30
N GLY A 131 -18.90 6.54 0.62
CA GLY A 131 -19.95 7.00 -0.28
C GLY A 131 -19.76 8.46 -0.73
N THR A 132 -19.37 9.37 0.19
CA THR A 132 -19.07 10.77 -0.15
C THR A 132 -17.86 10.88 -1.08
N VAL A 133 -16.82 10.07 -0.85
CA VAL A 133 -15.65 10.05 -1.74
C VAL A 133 -16.02 9.53 -3.13
N VAL A 134 -16.85 8.47 -3.21
CA VAL A 134 -17.36 7.93 -4.49
C VAL A 134 -18.15 8.99 -5.27
N GLU A 135 -19.05 9.71 -4.60
CA GLU A 135 -19.82 10.78 -5.27
C GLU A 135 -18.90 11.91 -5.79
N ARG A 136 -17.88 12.29 -5.03
CA ARG A 136 -16.87 13.24 -5.52
C ARG A 136 -16.09 12.69 -6.72
N CYS A 137 -15.81 11.38 -6.76
CA CYS A 137 -15.23 10.73 -7.93
C CYS A 137 -16.14 10.84 -9.16
N ARG A 138 -17.48 10.70 -9.02
CA ARG A 138 -18.43 10.85 -10.13
C ARG A 138 -18.39 12.24 -10.76
N LEU A 139 -18.14 13.28 -9.97
CA LEU A 139 -18.06 14.66 -10.48
C LEU A 139 -16.79 14.92 -11.32
N VAL A 140 -15.73 14.15 -11.09
CA VAL A 140 -14.42 14.38 -11.69
C VAL A 140 -14.09 13.36 -12.76
N SER A 141 -14.42 12.09 -12.53
CA SER A 141 -14.06 10.98 -13.42
C SER A 141 -14.95 10.95 -14.66
N ARG A 142 -14.33 10.63 -15.79
CA ARG A 142 -15.05 10.37 -17.05
C ARG A 142 -14.82 8.92 -17.46
N GLY A 143 -15.85 8.12 -17.45
CA GLY A 143 -15.81 6.67 -17.71
C GLY A 143 -16.12 5.86 -16.45
N ASP A 144 -15.78 4.57 -16.48
CA ASP A 144 -16.14 3.62 -15.41
C ASP A 144 -15.18 3.61 -14.21
N TYR A 145 -13.94 4.06 -14.38
CA TYR A 145 -12.99 4.11 -13.24
C TYR A 145 -13.33 5.19 -12.22
N LEU A 146 -13.29 4.87 -10.91
CA LEU A 146 -13.50 5.86 -9.84
C LEU A 146 -12.50 7.01 -9.93
N ILE A 147 -11.27 6.70 -10.32
CA ILE A 147 -10.24 7.71 -10.60
C ILE A 147 -9.79 7.58 -12.05
N SER A 148 -9.90 8.66 -12.79
CA SER A 148 -9.55 8.71 -14.21
C SER A 148 -8.87 10.03 -14.56
N ALA A 149 -7.85 9.96 -15.38
CA ALA A 149 -7.21 11.14 -15.97
C ALA A 149 -7.84 11.54 -17.32
N GLY A 150 -8.98 10.95 -17.66
CA GLY A 150 -9.64 11.08 -18.95
C GLY A 150 -9.00 10.22 -20.06
N ILE A 151 -9.71 10.13 -21.18
CA ILE A 151 -9.26 9.36 -22.36
C ILE A 151 -8.03 10.02 -22.96
N ARG A 152 -6.98 9.23 -23.18
CA ARG A 152 -5.71 9.66 -23.77
C ARG A 152 -5.19 8.62 -24.74
N LYS A 153 -4.27 9.00 -25.64
CA LYS A 153 -3.66 8.08 -26.60
C LYS A 153 -3.11 6.81 -25.95
N ASN A 154 -2.46 6.92 -24.78
CA ASN A 154 -1.85 5.81 -24.04
C ASN A 154 -2.78 5.22 -22.94
N SER A 155 -4.03 5.67 -22.86
CA SER A 155 -5.06 5.19 -21.93
C SER A 155 -6.42 5.50 -22.53
N PRO A 156 -6.86 4.72 -23.54
CA PRO A 156 -8.11 4.95 -24.27
C PRO A 156 -9.35 4.69 -23.39
N ASP A 157 -9.20 3.95 -22.31
CA ASP A 157 -10.23 3.67 -21.31
C ASP A 157 -10.21 4.65 -20.12
N GLY A 158 -9.28 5.62 -20.12
CA GLY A 158 -9.13 6.59 -19.04
C GLY A 158 -8.43 6.06 -17.79
N SER A 159 -7.93 4.83 -17.79
CA SER A 159 -7.22 4.21 -16.67
C SER A 159 -5.95 4.98 -16.26
N ILE A 160 -5.54 4.81 -15.02
CA ILE A 160 -4.32 5.41 -14.45
C ILE A 160 -3.37 4.29 -14.08
N HIS A 161 -2.15 4.35 -14.61
CA HIS A 161 -1.12 3.40 -14.18
C HIS A 161 -0.74 3.63 -12.70
N PRO A 162 -0.57 2.57 -11.87
CA PRO A 162 -0.25 2.69 -10.44
C PRO A 162 0.96 3.57 -10.13
N ASP A 163 1.98 3.59 -11.00
CA ASP A 163 3.13 4.48 -10.83
C ASP A 163 2.77 5.97 -10.94
N GLY A 164 1.65 6.29 -11.59
CA GLY A 164 1.09 7.64 -11.62
C GLY A 164 0.75 8.13 -10.21
N LEU A 165 0.15 7.27 -9.37
CA LEU A 165 -0.12 7.58 -7.96
C LEU A 165 1.18 7.86 -7.18
N THR A 166 2.19 7.01 -7.37
CA THR A 166 3.49 7.19 -6.70
C THR A 166 4.16 8.50 -7.09
N LYS A 167 4.21 8.80 -8.40
CA LYS A 167 4.81 10.06 -8.91
C LYS A 167 4.08 11.30 -8.40
N LYS A 168 2.75 11.28 -8.39
CA LYS A 168 1.93 12.41 -7.91
C LYS A 168 2.04 12.57 -6.39
N PHE A 169 2.14 11.47 -5.62
CA PHE A 169 2.37 11.54 -4.19
C PHE A 169 3.73 12.19 -3.85
N VAL A 170 4.78 11.83 -4.59
CA VAL A 170 6.10 12.46 -4.43
C VAL A 170 6.02 13.96 -4.75
N ALA A 171 5.28 14.37 -5.79
CA ALA A 171 5.10 15.78 -6.13
C ALA A 171 4.33 16.53 -5.02
N ALA A 172 3.18 15.99 -4.57
CA ALA A 172 2.40 16.60 -3.49
C ALA A 172 3.21 16.73 -2.20
N ARG A 173 3.97 15.68 -1.84
CA ARG A 173 4.86 15.72 -0.67
C ARG A 173 5.92 16.81 -0.78
N LYS A 174 6.50 17.03 -1.97
CA LYS A 174 7.45 18.13 -2.20
C LYS A 174 6.81 19.51 -2.05
N PHE A 175 5.56 19.68 -2.49
CA PHE A 175 4.83 20.94 -2.37
C PHE A 175 4.55 21.34 -0.93
N THR A 176 4.54 20.40 0.03
CA THR A 176 4.37 20.72 1.45
C THR A 176 5.56 21.51 2.05
N GLY A 177 6.73 21.46 1.44
CA GLY A 177 7.97 22.03 2.02
C GLY A 177 8.48 21.31 3.27
N ILE A 178 7.80 20.26 3.73
CA ILE A 178 8.21 19.50 4.92
C ILE A 178 9.50 18.74 4.62
N GLN A 179 10.46 18.86 5.53
CA GLN A 179 11.69 18.07 5.48
C GLN A 179 11.43 16.66 6.01
N PHE A 180 11.82 15.67 5.24
CA PHE A 180 11.73 14.26 5.58
C PHE A 180 13.11 13.65 5.73
N SER A 181 13.20 12.48 6.37
CA SER A 181 14.44 11.70 6.41
C SER A 181 14.84 11.21 5.00
N GLU A 182 15.96 10.51 4.92
CA GLU A 182 16.43 9.87 3.69
C GLU A 182 15.40 8.91 3.08
N ASN A 183 14.54 8.31 3.90
CA ASN A 183 13.53 7.33 3.49
C ASN A 183 12.10 7.84 3.75
N PRO A 184 11.62 8.86 3.04
CA PRO A 184 10.34 9.50 3.29
C PRO A 184 9.15 8.58 2.98
N PRO A 185 7.94 8.86 3.53
CA PRO A 185 6.75 8.06 3.26
C PRO A 185 6.37 8.08 1.78
N THR A 186 5.87 6.96 1.30
CA THR A 186 5.35 6.80 -0.06
C THR A 186 3.85 6.65 -0.06
N PHE A 187 3.20 6.63 -1.25
CA PHE A 187 1.76 6.40 -1.38
C PHE A 187 1.30 5.11 -0.65
N HIS A 188 2.14 4.08 -0.62
CA HIS A 188 1.83 2.83 0.08
C HIS A 188 1.65 3.01 1.61
N GLU A 189 2.29 4.01 2.21
CA GLU A 189 2.13 4.29 3.64
C GLU A 189 0.72 4.81 4.00
N ILE A 190 -0.10 5.25 3.03
CA ILE A 190 -1.53 5.58 3.24
C ILE A 190 -2.28 4.32 3.71
N ARG A 191 -2.00 3.15 3.13
CA ARG A 191 -2.60 1.88 3.56
C ARG A 191 -2.19 1.51 4.99
N SER A 192 -0.93 1.72 5.35
CA SER A 192 -0.46 1.50 6.73
C SER A 192 -1.13 2.47 7.71
N LEU A 193 -1.30 3.73 7.31
CA LEU A 193 -2.03 4.72 8.09
C LEU A 193 -3.50 4.31 8.27
N ALA A 194 -4.19 3.93 7.20
CA ALA A 194 -5.57 3.42 7.26
C ALA A 194 -5.69 2.27 8.27
N GLY A 195 -4.79 1.28 8.19
CA GLY A 195 -4.78 0.14 9.10
C GLY A 195 -4.68 0.56 10.57
N ARG A 196 -3.78 1.49 10.90
CA ARG A 196 -3.65 2.00 12.28
C ARG A 196 -4.89 2.76 12.75
N LEU A 197 -5.41 3.67 11.93
CA LEU A 197 -6.60 4.44 12.27
C LEU A 197 -7.84 3.54 12.46
N TYR A 198 -8.03 2.53 11.62
CA TYR A 198 -9.12 1.57 11.79
C TYR A 198 -8.89 0.63 12.96
N LYS A 199 -7.64 0.26 13.29
CA LYS A 199 -7.35 -0.48 14.52
C LYS A 199 -7.78 0.30 15.76
N GLU A 200 -7.45 1.59 15.82
CA GLU A 200 -7.80 2.48 16.94
C GLU A 200 -9.32 2.68 17.07
N THR A 201 -10.04 2.80 15.94
CA THR A 201 -11.47 3.13 15.94
C THR A 201 -12.41 1.92 15.92
N CYS A 202 -12.01 0.82 15.27
CA CYS A 202 -12.85 -0.34 15.01
C CYS A 202 -12.24 -1.67 15.49
N GLY A 203 -11.02 -1.65 16.01
CA GLY A 203 -10.29 -2.82 16.48
C GLY A 203 -9.44 -3.50 15.40
N GLU A 204 -8.51 -4.35 15.86
CA GLU A 204 -7.50 -4.99 15.01
C GLU A 204 -8.11 -5.97 13.99
N GLU A 205 -9.13 -6.72 14.39
CA GLU A 205 -9.81 -7.67 13.53
C GLU A 205 -10.51 -7.00 12.34
N PHE A 206 -11.16 -5.85 12.58
CA PHE A 206 -11.75 -5.05 11.51
C PHE A 206 -10.67 -4.54 10.54
N ALA A 207 -9.59 -3.97 11.07
CA ALA A 207 -8.48 -3.50 10.25
C ALA A 207 -7.85 -4.62 9.41
N GLN A 208 -7.68 -5.81 9.99
CA GLN A 208 -7.19 -7.00 9.30
C GLN A 208 -8.10 -7.40 8.13
N ARG A 209 -9.42 -7.49 8.36
CA ARG A 209 -10.40 -7.84 7.33
C ARG A 209 -10.46 -6.80 6.22
N LEU A 210 -10.48 -5.50 6.57
CA LEU A 210 -10.48 -4.40 5.59
C LEU A 210 -9.23 -4.42 4.70
N LEU A 211 -8.07 -4.70 5.30
CA LEU A 211 -6.82 -4.82 4.56
C LEU A 211 -6.72 -6.13 3.76
N GLY A 212 -7.59 -7.13 3.99
CA GLY A 212 -7.53 -8.43 3.34
C GLY A 212 -6.26 -9.21 3.70
N HIS A 213 -5.83 -9.14 4.95
CA HIS A 213 -4.70 -9.91 5.45
C HIS A 213 -5.17 -11.26 5.99
N THR A 214 -4.63 -12.34 5.44
CA THR A 214 -4.90 -13.72 5.88
C THR A 214 -4.06 -14.14 7.09
N SER A 215 -3.02 -13.35 7.46
CA SER A 215 -2.09 -13.63 8.53
C SER A 215 -1.97 -12.44 9.49
N GLU A 216 -2.08 -12.71 10.79
CA GLU A 216 -1.82 -11.73 11.86
C GLU A 216 -0.41 -11.10 11.75
N LYS A 217 0.60 -11.89 11.37
CA LYS A 217 1.96 -11.39 11.20
C LYS A 217 2.03 -10.25 10.19
N THR A 218 1.28 -10.36 9.09
CA THR A 218 1.20 -9.30 8.07
C THR A 218 0.50 -8.07 8.63
N THR A 219 -0.59 -8.27 9.38
CA THR A 219 -1.32 -7.17 10.02
C THR A 219 -0.43 -6.42 11.01
N LYS A 220 0.26 -7.13 11.91
CA LYS A 220 1.19 -6.54 12.89
C LYS A 220 2.25 -5.68 12.23
N MET A 221 2.82 -6.09 11.10
CA MET A 221 3.81 -5.29 10.35
C MET A 221 3.24 -3.96 9.83
N TYR A 222 1.96 -3.92 9.44
CA TYR A 222 1.30 -2.68 8.98
C TYR A 222 0.89 -1.78 10.13
N LEU A 223 0.55 -2.36 11.27
CA LEU A 223 0.11 -1.64 12.47
C LEU A 223 1.28 -1.13 13.33
N ASP A 224 2.49 -1.61 13.08
CA ASP A 224 3.70 -1.18 13.78
C ASP A 224 4.01 0.30 13.47
N GLU A 225 4.05 1.13 14.49
CA GLU A 225 4.34 2.57 14.40
C GLU A 225 5.82 2.86 14.15
N ARG A 226 6.70 1.86 14.36
CA ARG A 226 8.16 1.99 14.26
C ARG A 226 8.74 3.09 15.16
N GLU A 227 8.06 3.41 16.26
CA GLU A 227 8.59 4.32 17.25
C GLU A 227 9.66 3.63 18.08
N LYS A 228 10.75 4.35 18.38
CA LYS A 228 11.76 3.87 19.30
C LYS A 228 11.20 4.02 20.71
N THR A 229 10.74 2.94 21.30
CA THR A 229 10.30 2.91 22.69
C THR A 229 11.53 2.71 23.58
N TYR A 230 11.78 3.65 24.50
CA TYR A 230 12.80 3.49 25.53
C TYR A 230 12.17 2.75 26.70
N LEU A 231 12.88 1.74 27.21
CA LEU A 231 12.52 1.13 28.49
C LEU A 231 12.88 2.14 29.60
N LEU A 232 11.88 2.65 30.28
CA LEU A 232 12.11 3.49 31.49
C LEU A 232 12.41 2.56 32.66
N LEU A 233 13.58 2.71 33.28
CA LEU A 233 14.02 1.98 34.47
C LEU A 233 13.57 2.70 35.73
#